data_8118e2c70eccf03d2f6849d159f837d4
#
_entry.id   8118e2c70eccf03d2f6849d159f837d4
#
_cell.length_a   1.000
_cell.length_b   1.000
_cell.length_c   1.000
_cell.angle_alpha   90.00
_cell.angle_beta   90.00
_cell.angle_gamma   90.00
#
_symmetry.space_group_name_H-M   'P 1'
#
loop_
_entity.id
_entity.type
_entity.pdbx_description
1 polymer ?
#
loop_
_entity_poly.entity_id
_entity_poly.type
_entity_poly.pdbx_seq_one_letter_code
_entity_poly.pdbx_strand_id
1 'polypeptide(L)'
;MYKRQDIFVDFAEENFDDLTEERIEKYRNAPFRAPLIVVLVSTKKDHPKVPEMEQIISTGTAGQNIMLALSALGYGAIWRTGSFAFNNKISEKFGLNENQTIIGYIYIGTPAGKKKSLPEMNTDDYISIWD
;
A
#
# COMPACT_ATOMS: atom_id res chain seq x y z
N MET A 1 7.64 19.87 -10.87
CA MET A 1 6.62 18.87 -10.50
C MET A 1 7.18 17.52 -10.94
N TYR A 2 7.80 16.77 -10.03
CA TYR A 2 8.31 15.44 -10.34
C TYR A 2 7.14 14.55 -10.82
N LYS A 3 7.31 13.93 -11.96
CA LYS A 3 6.35 12.92 -12.41
C LYS A 3 6.46 11.76 -11.43
N ARG A 4 5.37 11.37 -10.78
CA ARG A 4 5.35 10.32 -9.74
C ARG A 4 5.93 8.98 -10.20
N GLN A 5 5.99 8.76 -11.51
CA GLN A 5 6.64 7.60 -12.14
C GLN A 5 8.15 7.57 -11.93
N ASP A 6 8.79 8.75 -11.89
CA ASP A 6 10.23 8.85 -11.79
C ASP A 6 10.71 8.44 -10.38
N ILE A 7 9.89 8.66 -9.34
CA ILE A 7 10.21 8.28 -7.96
C ILE A 7 10.54 6.79 -7.82
N PHE A 8 9.76 5.92 -8.46
CA PHE A 8 9.98 4.48 -8.37
C PHE A 8 11.16 4.02 -9.23
N VAL A 9 11.38 4.64 -10.40
CA VAL A 9 12.52 4.34 -11.27
C VAL A 9 13.81 4.80 -10.60
N ASP A 10 13.89 6.06 -10.19
CA ASP A 10 15.06 6.62 -9.51
C ASP A 10 15.45 5.81 -8.26
N PHE A 11 14.44 5.43 -7.46
CA PHE A 11 14.70 4.58 -6.30
C PHE A 11 15.24 3.20 -6.68
N ALA A 12 14.69 2.60 -7.73
CA ALA A 12 15.16 1.29 -8.18
C ALA A 12 16.58 1.35 -8.71
N GLU A 13 16.94 2.36 -9.49
CA GLU A 13 18.28 2.59 -10.01
C GLU A 13 19.30 2.85 -8.91
N GLU A 14 18.91 3.54 -7.83
CA GLU A 14 19.77 3.81 -6.68
C GLU A 14 19.97 2.62 -5.74
N ASN A 15 19.10 1.59 -5.76
CA ASN A 15 19.07 0.59 -4.69
C ASN A 15 19.09 -0.87 -5.16
N PHE A 16 19.05 -1.14 -6.48
CA PHE A 16 19.12 -2.49 -7.03
C PHE A 16 20.23 -2.60 -8.06
N ASP A 17 21.17 -3.54 -7.85
CA ASP A 17 22.35 -3.72 -8.71
C ASP A 17 22.04 -4.43 -10.04
N ASP A 18 20.96 -5.21 -10.11
CA ASP A 18 20.63 -6.09 -11.24
C ASP A 18 19.32 -5.65 -11.96
N LEU A 19 19.22 -4.36 -12.28
CA LEU A 19 18.08 -3.83 -13.01
C LEU A 19 18.19 -4.12 -14.50
N THR A 20 17.26 -4.92 -15.00
CA THR A 20 17.00 -5.06 -16.44
C THR A 20 16.07 -3.97 -16.94
N GLU A 21 16.11 -3.68 -18.24
CA GLU A 21 15.18 -2.74 -18.87
C GLU A 21 13.71 -3.11 -18.60
N GLU A 22 13.39 -4.40 -18.60
CA GLU A 22 12.06 -4.91 -18.28
C GLU A 22 11.63 -4.55 -16.85
N ARG A 23 12.55 -4.66 -15.87
CA ARG A 23 12.26 -4.27 -14.47
C ARG A 23 12.08 -2.77 -14.34
N ILE A 24 12.90 -1.97 -15.00
CA ILE A 24 12.78 -0.50 -15.02
C ILE A 24 11.42 -0.10 -15.59
N GLU A 25 11.03 -0.67 -16.74
CA GLU A 25 9.74 -0.40 -17.35
C GLU A 25 8.55 -0.81 -16.47
N LYS A 26 8.67 -1.93 -15.76
CA LYS A 26 7.70 -2.38 -14.75
C LYS A 26 7.52 -1.36 -13.62
N TYR A 27 8.60 -0.74 -13.13
CA TYR A 27 8.55 0.29 -12.09
C TYR A 27 7.98 1.59 -12.65
N ARG A 28 8.36 2.00 -13.85
CA ARG A 28 7.82 3.16 -14.55
C ARG A 28 6.30 3.07 -14.73
N ASN A 29 5.81 1.88 -15.03
CA ASN A 29 4.39 1.62 -15.25
C ASN A 29 3.60 1.32 -13.97
N ALA A 30 4.26 1.14 -12.82
CA ALA A 30 3.58 0.82 -11.57
C ALA A 30 2.50 1.85 -11.16
N PRO A 31 2.70 3.17 -11.31
CA PRO A 31 1.68 4.17 -11.00
C PRO A 31 0.48 4.18 -11.95
N PHE A 32 0.57 3.52 -13.10
CA PHE A 32 -0.49 3.52 -14.13
C PHE A 32 -1.33 2.24 -14.16
N ARG A 33 -1.10 1.31 -13.21
CA ARG A 33 -1.84 0.03 -13.13
C ARG A 33 -3.30 0.21 -12.74
N ALA A 34 -3.65 1.36 -12.18
CA ALA A 34 -5.02 1.73 -11.84
C ALA A 34 -5.21 3.24 -12.04
N PRO A 35 -6.43 3.68 -12.33
CA PRO A 35 -6.72 5.11 -12.52
C PRO A 35 -6.53 5.96 -11.28
N LEU A 36 -6.59 5.36 -10.09
CA LEU A 36 -6.38 6.04 -8.81
C LEU A 36 -5.51 5.19 -7.89
N ILE A 37 -4.57 5.84 -7.23
CA ILE A 37 -3.76 5.25 -6.15
C ILE A 37 -3.88 6.12 -4.90
N VAL A 38 -4.29 5.52 -3.80
CA VAL A 38 -4.24 6.14 -2.48
C VAL A 38 -2.98 5.65 -1.77
N VAL A 39 -2.15 6.58 -1.31
CA VAL A 39 -0.97 6.29 -0.51
C VAL A 39 -1.37 6.37 0.96
N LEU A 40 -1.19 5.28 1.69
CA LEU A 40 -1.45 5.22 3.12
C LEU A 40 -0.19 5.63 3.88
N VAL A 41 -0.28 6.74 4.58
CA VAL A 41 0.82 7.30 5.37
C VAL A 41 0.44 7.27 6.84
N SER A 42 1.24 6.56 7.64
CA SER A 42 1.17 6.63 9.09
C SER A 42 2.02 7.80 9.57
N THR A 43 1.47 8.65 10.41
CA THR A 43 2.19 9.77 11.03
C THR A 43 2.37 9.47 12.51
N LYS A 44 3.60 9.19 12.89
CA LYS A 44 3.99 8.96 14.27
C LYS A 44 3.87 10.24 15.08
N LYS A 45 3.20 10.15 16.20
CA LYS A 45 3.14 11.19 17.23
C LYS A 45 3.69 10.65 18.54
N ASP A 46 4.47 11.45 19.21
CA ASP A 46 4.93 11.11 20.56
C ASP A 46 3.73 11.13 21.50
N HIS A 47 3.44 9.96 22.10
CA HIS A 47 2.27 9.82 22.97
C HIS A 47 2.57 8.85 24.12
N PRO A 48 2.34 9.24 25.40
CA PRO A 48 2.75 8.46 26.55
C PRO A 48 2.03 7.11 26.71
N LYS A 49 0.90 6.92 26.06
CA LYS A 49 0.05 5.72 26.19
C LYS A 49 -0.21 4.99 24.88
N VAL A 50 0.14 5.58 23.72
CA VAL A 50 -0.15 5.00 22.42
C VAL A 50 1.17 4.75 21.68
N PRO A 51 1.70 3.53 21.71
CA PRO A 51 2.94 3.18 21.03
C PRO A 51 2.80 3.31 19.50
N GLU A 52 3.93 3.48 18.83
CA GLU A 52 3.99 3.64 17.36
C GLU A 52 3.26 2.51 16.62
N MET A 53 3.39 1.28 17.09
CA MET A 53 2.74 0.12 16.47
C MET A 53 1.22 0.27 16.40
N GLU A 54 0.59 0.76 17.45
CA GLU A 54 -0.87 0.98 17.45
C GLU A 54 -1.27 2.07 16.46
N GLN A 55 -0.45 3.10 16.27
CA GLN A 55 -0.68 4.16 15.28
C GLN A 55 -0.59 3.63 13.85
N ILE A 56 0.37 2.72 13.59
CA ILE A 56 0.50 2.02 12.30
C ILE A 56 -0.71 1.13 12.06
N ILE A 57 -1.12 0.33 13.04
CA ILE A 57 -2.30 -0.55 12.95
C ILE A 57 -3.55 0.27 12.69
N SER A 58 -3.72 1.40 13.37
CA SER A 58 -4.85 2.31 13.15
C SER A 58 -4.92 2.82 11.71
N THR A 59 -3.77 3.19 11.12
CA THR A 59 -3.70 3.58 9.72
C THR A 59 -4.03 2.41 8.78
N GLY A 60 -3.58 1.20 9.10
CA GLY A 60 -3.93 -0.02 8.39
C GLY A 60 -5.42 -0.31 8.42
N THR A 61 -6.04 -0.16 9.57
CA THR A 61 -7.51 -0.33 9.73
C THR A 61 -8.29 0.69 8.89
N ALA A 62 -7.83 1.95 8.84
CA ALA A 62 -8.44 2.95 7.96
C ALA A 62 -8.33 2.54 6.49
N GLY A 63 -7.18 1.99 6.06
CA GLY A 63 -7.00 1.46 4.71
C GLY A 63 -7.98 0.31 4.39
N GLN A 64 -8.19 -0.62 5.33
CA GLN A 64 -9.16 -1.69 5.17
C GLN A 64 -10.59 -1.16 5.04
N ASN A 65 -10.97 -0.15 5.83
CA ASN A 65 -12.28 0.47 5.72
C ASN A 65 -12.48 1.17 4.36
N ILE A 66 -11.45 1.81 3.81
CA ILE A 66 -11.48 2.37 2.45
C ILE A 66 -11.76 1.24 1.43
N MET A 67 -11.09 0.10 1.53
CA MET A 67 -11.30 -1.02 0.61
C MET A 67 -12.71 -1.60 0.71
N LEU A 68 -13.26 -1.72 1.91
CA LEU A 68 -14.65 -2.17 2.13
C LEU A 68 -15.66 -1.19 1.53
N ALA A 69 -15.48 0.11 1.77
CA ALA A 69 -16.35 1.13 1.19
C ALA A 69 -16.30 1.12 -0.35
N LEU A 70 -15.10 0.99 -0.94
CA LEU A 70 -14.94 0.87 -2.39
C LEU A 70 -15.65 -0.37 -2.95
N SER A 71 -15.56 -1.50 -2.26
CA SER A 71 -16.26 -2.73 -2.64
C SER A 71 -17.77 -2.54 -2.61
N ALA A 72 -18.31 -1.88 -1.59
CA ALA A 72 -19.73 -1.56 -1.49
C ALA A 72 -20.22 -0.62 -2.60
N LEU A 73 -19.34 0.28 -3.08
CA LEU A 73 -19.59 1.19 -4.19
C LEU A 73 -19.37 0.55 -5.58
N GLY A 74 -19.00 -0.74 -5.65
CA GLY A 74 -18.78 -1.46 -6.90
C GLY A 74 -17.40 -1.27 -7.53
N TYR A 75 -16.46 -0.64 -6.83
CA TYR A 75 -15.07 -0.52 -7.28
C TYR A 75 -14.23 -1.72 -6.85
N GLY A 76 -13.17 -1.97 -7.63
CA GLY A 76 -12.10 -2.89 -7.26
C GLY A 76 -10.97 -2.13 -6.54
N ALA A 77 -10.40 -2.77 -5.53
CA ALA A 77 -9.24 -2.23 -4.83
C ALA A 77 -8.25 -3.35 -4.50
N ILE A 78 -6.95 -3.02 -4.50
CA ILE A 78 -5.90 -3.91 -4.05
C ILE A 78 -4.86 -3.14 -3.26
N TRP A 79 -4.55 -3.63 -2.07
CA TRP A 79 -3.45 -3.11 -1.27
C TRP A 79 -2.12 -3.70 -1.73
N ARG A 80 -1.16 -2.85 -1.96
CA ARG A 80 0.21 -3.22 -2.33
C ARG A 80 1.21 -2.57 -1.40
N THR A 81 2.29 -3.29 -1.12
CA THR A 81 3.45 -2.84 -0.37
C THR A 81 4.72 -3.04 -1.22
N GLY A 82 5.51 -4.06 -0.93
CA GLY A 82 6.77 -4.32 -1.61
C GLY A 82 7.89 -3.38 -1.17
N SER A 83 8.97 -3.34 -1.93
CA SER A 83 10.17 -2.54 -1.64
C SER A 83 9.96 -1.03 -1.64
N PHE A 84 8.84 -0.57 -2.17
CA PHE A 84 8.47 0.85 -2.24
C PHE A 84 7.62 1.33 -1.05
N ALA A 85 7.19 0.42 -0.16
CA ALA A 85 6.57 0.76 1.12
C ALA A 85 7.57 0.50 2.26
N PHE A 86 7.34 1.12 3.41
CA PHE A 86 8.19 1.03 4.59
C PHE A 86 9.64 1.50 4.36
N ASN A 87 9.90 2.27 3.32
CA ASN A 87 11.22 2.72 2.94
C ASN A 87 11.34 4.24 3.09
N ASN A 88 12.27 4.68 3.93
CA ASN A 88 12.46 6.09 4.24
C ASN A 88 12.87 6.90 3.00
N LYS A 89 13.73 6.37 2.13
CA LYS A 89 14.15 7.07 0.90
C LYS A 89 12.96 7.33 -0.04
N ILE A 90 12.03 6.38 -0.13
CA ILE A 90 10.78 6.59 -0.88
C ILE A 90 9.91 7.63 -0.19
N SER A 91 9.78 7.58 1.13
CA SER A 91 9.04 8.57 1.90
C SER A 91 9.59 9.99 1.67
N GLU A 92 10.89 10.16 1.68
CA GLU A 92 11.58 11.44 1.39
C GLU A 92 11.28 11.93 -0.03
N LYS A 93 11.34 11.05 -1.05
CA LYS A 93 11.00 11.38 -2.44
C LYS A 93 9.52 11.81 -2.60
N PHE A 94 8.63 11.33 -1.72
CA PHE A 94 7.24 11.80 -1.61
C PHE A 94 7.09 13.09 -0.81
N GLY A 95 8.17 13.63 -0.24
CA GLY A 95 8.17 14.84 0.59
C GLY A 95 7.65 14.60 2.01
N LEU A 96 7.70 13.35 2.47
CA LEU A 96 7.34 13.00 3.84
C LEU A 96 8.51 13.26 4.79
N ASN A 97 8.19 13.57 6.04
CA ASN A 97 9.18 13.76 7.09
C ASN A 97 9.47 12.45 7.85
N GLU A 98 10.46 12.47 8.75
CA GLU A 98 10.93 11.32 9.50
C GLU A 98 9.86 10.65 10.40
N ASN A 99 8.82 11.40 10.76
CA ASN A 99 7.69 10.89 11.54
C ASN A 99 6.61 10.24 10.67
N GLN A 100 6.79 10.20 9.35
CA GLN A 100 5.82 9.71 8.40
C GLN A 100 6.36 8.50 7.65
N THR A 101 5.57 7.44 7.59
CA THR A 101 5.93 6.20 6.90
C THR A 101 4.81 5.76 5.98
N ILE A 102 5.16 5.45 4.73
CA ILE A 102 4.22 4.82 3.80
C ILE A 102 4.02 3.37 4.22
N ILE A 103 2.79 3.00 4.55
CA ILE A 103 2.45 1.62 4.94
C ILE A 103 1.78 0.83 3.82
N GLY A 104 1.50 1.46 2.70
CA GLY A 104 0.97 0.80 1.52
C GLY A 104 0.36 1.74 0.51
N TYR A 105 0.01 1.15 -0.63
CA TYR A 105 -0.63 1.80 -1.77
C TYR A 105 -1.91 1.05 -2.11
N ILE A 106 -3.06 1.72 -2.11
CA ILE A 106 -4.32 1.14 -2.56
C ILE A 106 -4.55 1.55 -4.00
N TYR A 107 -4.47 0.58 -4.90
CA TYR A 107 -4.80 0.74 -6.31
C TYR A 107 -6.30 0.55 -6.48
N ILE A 108 -6.96 1.51 -7.11
CA ILE A 108 -8.42 1.59 -7.19
C ILE A 108 -8.83 1.75 -8.64
N GLY A 109 -9.82 0.98 -9.07
CA GLY A 109 -10.36 1.07 -10.42
C GLY A 109 -11.67 0.30 -10.57
N THR A 110 -12.28 0.41 -11.74
CA THR A 110 -13.44 -0.39 -12.10
C THR A 110 -13.00 -1.82 -12.43
N PRO A 111 -13.59 -2.87 -11.82
CA PRO A 111 -13.23 -4.24 -12.12
C PRO A 111 -13.50 -4.57 -13.59
N ALA A 112 -12.45 -5.02 -14.30
CA ALA A 112 -12.56 -5.48 -15.68
C ALA A 112 -12.57 -7.01 -15.70
N GLY A 113 -13.72 -7.64 -15.75
CA GLY A 113 -13.86 -9.08 -15.87
C GLY A 113 -14.66 -9.75 -14.75
N LYS A 114 -14.69 -11.08 -14.79
CA LYS A 114 -15.44 -11.88 -13.81
C LYS A 114 -14.74 -11.83 -12.45
N LYS A 115 -15.51 -11.61 -11.38
CA LYS A 115 -15.01 -11.79 -10.01
C LYS A 115 -14.53 -13.23 -9.84
N LYS A 116 -13.33 -13.39 -9.28
CA LYS A 116 -12.86 -14.72 -8.85
C LYS A 116 -13.76 -15.21 -7.72
N SER A 117 -14.12 -16.49 -7.74
CA SER A 117 -14.73 -17.12 -6.59
C SER A 117 -13.76 -17.11 -5.42
N LEU A 118 -14.23 -16.73 -4.25
CA LEU A 118 -13.46 -16.90 -3.03
C LEU A 118 -13.50 -18.39 -2.65
N PRO A 119 -12.37 -18.95 -2.18
CA PRO A 119 -12.39 -20.29 -1.60
C PRO A 119 -13.32 -20.31 -0.36
N GLU A 120 -14.06 -21.37 -0.18
CA GLU A 120 -14.75 -21.61 1.09
C GLU A 120 -13.70 -21.73 2.20
N MET A 121 -13.86 -20.92 3.24
CA MET A 121 -13.02 -20.97 4.43
C MET A 121 -13.89 -21.38 5.61
N ASN A 122 -13.46 -22.45 6.31
CA ASN A 122 -14.08 -22.81 7.57
C ASN A 122 -13.60 -21.82 8.64
N THR A 123 -14.53 -21.02 9.18
CA THR A 123 -14.20 -20.02 10.21
C THR A 123 -13.75 -20.65 11.53
N ASP A 124 -14.16 -21.88 11.82
CA ASP A 124 -13.80 -22.60 13.05
C ASP A 124 -12.29 -22.91 13.12
N ASP A 125 -11.60 -22.94 11.98
CA ASP A 125 -10.14 -23.13 11.92
C ASP A 125 -9.36 -21.91 12.48
N TYR A 126 -10.03 -20.78 12.66
CA TYR A 126 -9.43 -19.49 13.05
C TYR A 126 -9.98 -18.93 14.36
N ILE A 127 -11.01 -19.57 14.93
CA ILE A 127 -11.69 -19.10 16.13
C ILE A 127 -11.53 -20.16 17.23
N SER A 128 -11.06 -19.73 18.38
CA SER A 128 -11.06 -20.53 19.61
C SER A 128 -11.82 -19.80 20.71
N ILE A 129 -12.64 -20.53 21.45
CA ILE A 129 -13.35 -20.01 22.62
C ILE A 129 -12.49 -20.36 23.83
N TRP A 130 -12.27 -19.38 24.67
CA TRP A 130 -11.54 -19.55 25.95
C TRP A 130 -12.59 -19.50 27.07
N ASP A 131 -12.68 -20.57 27.81
CA ASP A 131 -13.53 -20.69 28.99
C ASP A 131 -12.79 -20.22 30.27
#